data_93d9acaaa942acb58f9b0c198dad1e0f
#
_entry.id   93d9acaaa942acb58f9b0c198dad1e0f
#
_cell.length_a   1.000
_cell.length_b   1.000
_cell.length_c   1.000
_cell.angle_alpha   90.00
_cell.angle_beta   90.00
_cell.angle_gamma   90.00
#
_symmetry.space_group_name_H-M   'P 1'
#
loop_
_entity.id
_entity.type
_entity.pdbx_description
1 polymer ?
#
loop_
_entity_poly.entity_id
_entity_poly.type
_entity_poly.pdbx_seq_one_letter_code
_entity_poly.pdbx_strand_id
1 'polypeptide(L)'
;MNTSKSLLSEHRGVKDLQRMRRLSKLLGIADPYFRLSDGTNATTLEKNGQSLLNFSSYNYLGLAGDDRINQAAKAAIDRYSTSVSASRLVSGERPIHQQLEAALAQSHGVDAAVSFVSGHATNVSMIGYLFDRHDLIVHDWLAHNSIMEGIRLSGATRLPFFHQDWNRLDE
;
A
#
# COMPACT_ATOMS: atom_id res chain seq x y z
N MET A 1 -16.96 -7.89 38.56
CA MET A 1 -17.01 -8.19 37.13
C MET A 1 -15.62 -8.54 36.66
N ASN A 2 -15.39 -9.80 36.37
CA ASN A 2 -14.08 -10.33 35.97
C ASN A 2 -13.88 -9.99 34.50
N THR A 3 -13.17 -8.90 34.18
CA THR A 3 -12.80 -8.56 32.82
C THR A 3 -11.76 -9.59 32.36
N SER A 4 -12.19 -10.62 31.65
CA SER A 4 -11.28 -11.54 31.01
C SER A 4 -10.35 -10.73 30.10
N LYS A 5 -9.08 -10.63 30.47
CA LYS A 5 -8.08 -10.03 29.60
C LYS A 5 -8.09 -10.78 28.28
N SER A 6 -8.33 -10.07 27.17
CA SER A 6 -8.26 -10.67 25.84
C SER A 6 -6.86 -11.28 25.63
N LEU A 7 -6.79 -12.48 25.05
CA LEU A 7 -5.51 -13.12 24.67
C LEU A 7 -4.61 -12.17 23.88
N LEU A 8 -5.20 -11.29 23.07
CA LEU A 8 -4.47 -10.27 22.31
C LEU A 8 -3.78 -9.25 23.21
N SER A 9 -4.33 -8.92 24.40
CA SER A 9 -3.70 -7.94 25.32
C SER A 9 -2.38 -8.46 25.91
N GLU A 10 -2.20 -9.78 25.92
CA GLU A 10 -0.97 -10.41 26.41
C GLU A 10 0.10 -10.60 25.32
N HIS A 11 -0.27 -10.38 24.05
CA HIS A 11 0.66 -10.51 22.94
C HIS A 11 1.77 -9.44 23.03
N ARG A 12 3.03 -9.85 22.80
CA ARG A 12 4.21 -8.99 22.92
C ARG A 12 4.07 -7.68 22.15
N GLY A 13 3.68 -7.75 20.87
CA GLY A 13 3.52 -6.56 20.04
C GLY A 13 2.46 -5.56 20.55
N VAL A 14 1.40 -6.05 21.19
CA VAL A 14 0.39 -5.19 21.83
C VAL A 14 0.97 -4.51 23.07
N LYS A 15 1.72 -5.23 23.89
CA LYS A 15 2.41 -4.67 25.07
C LYS A 15 3.42 -3.60 24.66
N ASP A 16 4.21 -3.86 23.62
CA ASP A 16 5.19 -2.90 23.10
C ASP A 16 4.51 -1.62 22.59
N LEU A 17 3.43 -1.75 21.82
CA LEU A 17 2.63 -0.62 21.36
C LEU A 17 2.03 0.19 22.53
N GLN A 18 1.49 -0.49 23.53
CA GLN A 18 0.96 0.17 24.72
C GLN A 18 2.05 0.93 25.50
N ARG A 19 3.25 0.34 25.58
CA ARG A 19 4.41 0.99 26.21
C ARG A 19 4.82 2.26 25.46
N MET A 20 4.92 2.17 24.14
CA MET A 20 5.23 3.33 23.30
C MET A 20 4.19 4.45 23.45
N ARG A 21 2.89 4.12 23.42
CA ARG A 21 1.82 5.09 23.63
C ARG A 21 1.85 5.75 25.00
N ARG A 22 2.16 5.01 26.04
CA ARG A 22 2.35 5.59 27.41
C ARG A 22 3.51 6.55 27.43
N LEU A 23 4.64 6.19 26.83
CA LEU A 23 5.82 7.05 26.75
C LEU A 23 5.55 8.33 25.97
N SER A 24 4.91 8.23 24.80
CA SER A 24 4.50 9.40 24.01
C SER A 24 3.60 10.34 24.82
N LYS A 25 2.62 9.78 25.53
CA LYS A 25 1.74 10.58 26.39
C LYS A 25 2.49 11.30 27.53
N LEU A 26 3.47 10.63 28.16
CA LEU A 26 4.31 11.23 29.21
C LEU A 26 5.18 12.38 28.66
N LEU A 27 5.63 12.26 27.41
CA LEU A 27 6.43 13.27 26.73
C LEU A 27 5.59 14.38 26.09
N GLY A 28 4.26 14.36 26.23
CA GLY A 28 3.37 15.33 25.59
C GLY A 28 3.31 15.20 24.05
N ILE A 29 3.78 14.07 23.50
CA ILE A 29 3.77 13.82 22.06
C ILE A 29 2.40 13.25 21.67
N ALA A 30 1.68 13.95 20.81
CA ALA A 30 0.42 13.45 20.27
C ALA A 30 0.66 12.20 19.39
N ASP A 31 -0.22 11.18 19.52
CA ASP A 31 -0.16 9.98 18.66
C ASP A 31 -0.25 10.42 17.18
N PRO A 32 0.77 10.15 16.36
CA PRO A 32 0.77 10.53 14.95
C PRO A 32 -0.09 9.63 14.08
N TYR A 33 -0.52 8.47 14.60
CA TYR A 33 -1.23 7.45 13.84
C TYR A 33 -2.75 7.55 14.00
N PHE A 34 -3.48 7.00 13.03
CA PHE A 34 -4.95 6.86 13.05
C PHE A 34 -5.69 8.18 13.33
N ARG A 35 -5.16 9.29 12.81
CA ARG A 35 -5.82 10.59 12.93
C ARG A 35 -6.98 10.66 11.94
N LEU A 36 -8.15 10.96 12.44
CA LEU A 36 -9.33 11.15 11.59
C LEU A 36 -9.20 12.43 10.79
N SER A 37 -9.51 12.35 9.51
CA SER A 37 -9.77 13.47 8.61
C SER A 37 -11.10 13.20 7.91
N ASP A 38 -11.84 14.25 7.61
CA ASP A 38 -13.11 14.18 6.91
C ASP A 38 -12.95 14.71 5.48
N GLY A 39 -13.83 14.24 4.56
CA GLY A 39 -13.82 14.66 3.17
C GLY A 39 -12.74 14.04 2.29
N THR A 40 -12.47 14.69 1.16
CA THR A 40 -11.51 14.22 0.15
C THR A 40 -10.09 14.55 0.56
N ASN A 41 -9.16 13.59 0.44
CA ASN A 41 -7.73 13.83 0.59
C ASN A 41 -7.17 14.57 -0.64
N ALA A 42 -7.45 15.87 -0.72
CA ALA A 42 -6.96 16.78 -1.76
C ALA A 42 -5.66 17.49 -1.30
N THR A 43 -5.37 18.64 -1.86
CA THR A 43 -4.25 19.51 -1.43
C THR A 43 -4.43 20.04 -0.01
N THR A 44 -5.66 20.11 0.47
CA THR A 44 -6.02 20.44 1.85
C THR A 44 -6.86 19.32 2.45
N LEU A 45 -6.84 19.24 3.76
CA LEU A 45 -7.73 18.39 4.54
C LEU A 45 -8.33 19.18 5.69
N GLU A 46 -9.58 18.87 6.03
CA GLU A 46 -10.26 19.49 7.17
C GLU A 46 -10.02 18.66 8.44
N LYS A 47 -9.58 19.34 9.49
CA LYS A 47 -9.36 18.73 10.79
C LYS A 47 -9.73 19.68 11.91
N ASN A 48 -10.66 19.26 12.76
CA ASN A 48 -11.13 20.06 13.90
C ASN A 48 -11.55 21.49 13.50
N GLY A 49 -12.19 21.66 12.33
CA GLY A 49 -12.59 22.96 11.81
C GLY A 49 -11.45 23.82 11.25
N GLN A 50 -10.26 23.25 11.06
CA GLN A 50 -9.11 23.90 10.47
C GLN A 50 -8.77 23.25 9.14
N SER A 51 -8.51 24.07 8.12
CA SER A 51 -7.99 23.61 6.84
C SER A 51 -6.47 23.55 6.91
N LEU A 52 -5.91 22.36 6.66
CA LEU A 52 -4.48 22.08 6.72
C LEU A 52 -3.97 21.67 5.34
N LEU A 53 -2.77 22.11 4.99
CA LEU A 53 -2.08 21.60 3.80
C LEU A 53 -1.74 20.12 3.99
N ASN A 54 -2.03 19.31 2.98
CA ASN A 54 -1.90 17.86 3.02
C ASN A 54 -0.65 17.40 2.26
N PHE A 55 0.42 17.08 2.98
CA PHE A 55 1.65 16.51 2.44
C PHE A 55 1.76 14.99 2.63
N SER A 56 0.72 14.32 3.11
CA SER A 56 0.74 12.89 3.45
C SER A 56 -0.29 12.07 2.67
N SER A 57 -0.61 12.49 1.45
CA SER A 57 -1.54 11.77 0.59
C SER A 57 -0.82 11.17 -0.63
N TYR A 58 -1.37 10.09 -1.18
CA TYR A 58 -0.94 9.52 -2.47
C TYR A 58 -1.58 10.21 -3.68
N ASN A 59 -2.32 11.29 -3.47
CA ASN A 59 -2.98 12.06 -4.51
C ASN A 59 -1.99 12.94 -5.29
N TYR A 60 -0.94 12.34 -5.84
CA TYR A 60 0.15 13.06 -6.51
C TYR A 60 -0.28 13.88 -7.72
N LEU A 61 -1.32 13.45 -8.42
CA LEU A 61 -1.86 14.12 -9.61
C LEU A 61 -3.05 15.04 -9.29
N GLY A 62 -3.49 15.11 -8.03
CA GLY A 62 -4.64 15.93 -7.63
C GLY A 62 -5.98 15.41 -8.15
N LEU A 63 -6.07 14.16 -8.56
CA LEU A 63 -7.26 13.60 -9.21
C LEU A 63 -8.29 13.01 -8.24
N ALA A 64 -7.95 12.85 -6.98
CA ALA A 64 -8.93 12.40 -5.97
C ALA A 64 -10.02 13.46 -5.80
N GLY A 65 -11.27 13.09 -6.10
CA GLY A 65 -12.42 14.00 -6.06
C GLY A 65 -12.72 14.72 -7.39
N ASP A 66 -11.94 14.49 -8.46
CA ASP A 66 -12.27 15.01 -9.80
C ASP A 66 -13.63 14.45 -10.26
N ASP A 67 -14.54 15.35 -10.70
CA ASP A 67 -15.90 14.98 -11.07
C ASP A 67 -15.97 13.96 -12.22
N ARG A 68 -15.05 14.04 -13.18
CA ARG A 68 -14.99 13.07 -14.30
C ARG A 68 -14.69 11.67 -13.79
N ILE A 69 -13.79 11.56 -12.84
CA ILE A 69 -13.42 10.27 -12.23
C ILE A 69 -14.55 9.76 -11.34
N ASN A 70 -15.17 10.63 -10.55
CA ASN A 70 -16.31 10.28 -9.73
C ASN A 70 -17.50 9.77 -10.55
N GLN A 71 -17.81 10.42 -11.68
CA GLN A 71 -18.87 9.99 -12.57
C GLN A 71 -18.55 8.65 -13.26
N ALA A 72 -17.32 8.45 -13.71
CA ALA A 72 -16.88 7.17 -14.28
C ALA A 72 -16.98 6.02 -13.24
N ALA A 73 -16.60 6.29 -11.99
CA ALA A 73 -16.72 5.30 -10.90
C ALA A 73 -18.18 4.94 -10.62
N LYS A 74 -19.08 5.93 -10.57
CA LYS A 74 -20.54 5.70 -10.40
C LYS A 74 -21.10 4.86 -11.54
N ALA A 75 -20.79 5.20 -12.79
CA ALA A 75 -21.23 4.43 -13.96
C ALA A 75 -20.69 2.99 -13.94
N ALA A 76 -19.48 2.77 -13.46
CA ALA A 76 -18.92 1.44 -13.28
C ALA A 76 -19.66 0.64 -12.20
N ILE A 77 -20.05 1.27 -11.11
CA ILE A 77 -20.87 0.65 -10.06
C ILE A 77 -22.25 0.26 -10.61
N ASP A 78 -22.90 1.14 -11.36
CA ASP A 78 -24.21 0.87 -11.96
C ASP A 78 -24.15 -0.33 -12.93
N ARG A 79 -23.03 -0.49 -13.65
CA ARG A 79 -22.85 -1.57 -14.63
C ARG A 79 -22.36 -2.88 -14.02
N TYR A 80 -21.43 -2.82 -13.07
CA TYR A 80 -20.68 -3.98 -12.55
C TYR A 80 -20.96 -4.29 -11.08
N SER A 81 -21.77 -3.46 -10.40
CA SER A 81 -21.96 -3.49 -8.95
C SER A 81 -20.68 -3.13 -8.18
N THR A 82 -20.75 -3.22 -6.86
CA THR A 82 -19.63 -2.88 -5.94
C THR A 82 -18.60 -4.00 -5.78
N SER A 83 -18.86 -5.18 -6.38
CA SER A 83 -17.94 -6.32 -6.29
C SER A 83 -18.13 -7.25 -7.49
N VAL A 84 -17.05 -7.85 -7.94
CA VAL A 84 -17.10 -8.95 -8.93
C VAL A 84 -17.36 -10.31 -8.28
N SER A 85 -17.36 -10.38 -6.93
CA SER A 85 -17.71 -11.54 -6.10
C SER A 85 -16.94 -12.83 -6.40
N ALA A 86 -15.80 -12.72 -7.10
CA ALA A 86 -14.93 -13.85 -7.42
C ALA A 86 -13.51 -13.38 -7.80
N SER A 87 -12.55 -14.29 -7.76
CA SER A 87 -11.24 -14.01 -8.34
C SER A 87 -11.30 -13.94 -9.87
N ARG A 88 -10.42 -13.16 -10.48
CA ARG A 88 -10.33 -13.02 -11.95
C ARG A 88 -10.13 -14.36 -12.65
N LEU A 89 -9.34 -15.24 -12.05
CA LEU A 89 -9.03 -16.58 -12.62
C LEU A 89 -10.27 -17.47 -12.77
N VAL A 90 -11.28 -17.30 -11.91
CA VAL A 90 -12.46 -18.17 -11.90
C VAL A 90 -13.62 -17.53 -12.68
N SER A 91 -14.26 -16.51 -12.11
CA SER A 91 -15.45 -15.87 -12.72
C SER A 91 -15.49 -14.35 -12.49
N GLY A 92 -14.46 -13.77 -11.87
CA GLY A 92 -14.40 -12.35 -11.53
C GLY A 92 -13.85 -11.46 -12.64
N GLU A 93 -13.41 -12.01 -13.78
CA GLU A 93 -12.90 -11.19 -14.88
C GLU A 93 -14.01 -10.35 -15.50
N ARG A 94 -13.72 -9.08 -15.72
CA ARG A 94 -14.65 -8.11 -16.32
C ARG A 94 -13.94 -7.34 -17.43
N PRO A 95 -14.68 -6.87 -18.45
CA PRO A 95 -14.10 -6.05 -19.54
C PRO A 95 -13.33 -4.82 -19.02
N ILE A 96 -13.75 -4.24 -17.91
CA ILE A 96 -13.09 -3.08 -17.31
C ILE A 96 -11.66 -3.38 -16.82
N HIS A 97 -11.34 -4.62 -16.42
CA HIS A 97 -9.97 -5.00 -16.07
C HIS A 97 -9.05 -4.94 -17.28
N GLN A 98 -9.49 -5.53 -18.40
CA GLN A 98 -8.73 -5.54 -19.66
C GLN A 98 -8.59 -4.11 -20.23
N GLN A 99 -9.64 -3.31 -20.14
CA GLN A 99 -9.60 -1.90 -20.56
C GLN A 99 -8.58 -1.09 -19.73
N LEU A 100 -8.54 -1.30 -18.41
CA LEU A 100 -7.56 -0.65 -17.53
C LEU A 100 -6.14 -1.08 -17.92
N GLU A 101 -5.91 -2.38 -18.07
CA GLU A 101 -4.57 -2.92 -18.37
C GLU A 101 -4.09 -2.46 -19.76
N ALA A 102 -4.97 -2.43 -20.76
CA ALA A 102 -4.64 -1.87 -22.06
C ALA A 102 -4.31 -0.38 -22.02
N ALA A 103 -5.08 0.41 -21.26
CA ALA A 103 -4.82 1.84 -21.08
C ALA A 103 -3.50 2.10 -20.33
N LEU A 104 -3.17 1.30 -19.32
CA LEU A 104 -1.89 1.37 -18.62
C LEU A 104 -0.72 1.00 -19.53
N ALA A 105 -0.83 -0.09 -20.28
CA ALA A 105 0.19 -0.50 -21.24
C ALA A 105 0.44 0.60 -22.29
N GLN A 106 -0.60 1.17 -22.84
CA GLN A 106 -0.49 2.30 -23.79
C GLN A 106 0.18 3.52 -23.15
N SER A 107 -0.22 3.89 -21.94
CA SER A 107 0.32 5.07 -21.22
C SER A 107 1.81 4.92 -20.92
N HIS A 108 2.27 3.71 -20.67
CA HIS A 108 3.67 3.41 -20.35
C HIS A 108 4.49 3.00 -21.58
N GLY A 109 3.89 2.85 -22.76
CA GLY A 109 4.57 2.44 -23.99
C GLY A 109 5.12 1.02 -23.92
N VAL A 110 4.43 0.11 -23.23
CA VAL A 110 4.80 -1.30 -23.09
C VAL A 110 3.76 -2.22 -23.73
N ASP A 111 4.13 -3.46 -24.03
CA ASP A 111 3.27 -4.41 -24.75
C ASP A 111 2.06 -4.84 -23.93
N ALA A 112 2.19 -4.96 -22.61
CA ALA A 112 1.13 -5.40 -21.71
C ALA A 112 1.29 -4.84 -20.30
N ALA A 113 0.19 -4.80 -19.56
CA ALA A 113 0.17 -4.49 -18.15
C ALA A 113 -0.75 -5.47 -17.41
N VAL A 114 -0.46 -5.69 -16.12
CA VAL A 114 -1.28 -6.50 -15.21
C VAL A 114 -1.58 -5.70 -13.97
N SER A 115 -2.85 -5.63 -13.59
CA SER A 115 -3.28 -4.93 -12.37
C SER A 115 -3.40 -5.87 -11.18
N PHE A 116 -2.93 -5.41 -10.04
CA PHE A 116 -3.00 -6.11 -8.75
C PHE A 116 -3.91 -5.35 -7.78
N VAL A 117 -4.36 -6.02 -6.73
CA VAL A 117 -5.25 -5.47 -5.70
C VAL A 117 -4.59 -4.33 -4.90
N SER A 118 -3.28 -4.27 -4.83
CA SER A 118 -2.53 -3.20 -4.18
C SER A 118 -1.05 -3.22 -4.58
N GLY A 119 -0.34 -2.09 -4.40
CA GLY A 119 1.12 -2.03 -4.62
C GLY A 119 1.90 -2.97 -3.69
N HIS A 120 1.43 -3.19 -2.47
CA HIS A 120 2.01 -4.19 -1.58
C HIS A 120 1.89 -5.60 -2.17
N ALA A 121 0.70 -5.98 -2.61
CA ALA A 121 0.48 -7.29 -3.24
C ALA A 121 1.28 -7.43 -4.55
N THR A 122 1.42 -6.36 -5.33
CA THR A 122 2.27 -6.35 -6.53
C THR A 122 3.70 -6.75 -6.19
N ASN A 123 4.35 -6.04 -5.27
CA ASN A 123 5.74 -6.32 -4.90
C ASN A 123 5.91 -7.73 -4.33
N VAL A 124 5.05 -8.14 -3.40
CA VAL A 124 5.12 -9.49 -2.80
C VAL A 124 4.93 -10.57 -3.85
N SER A 125 3.94 -10.43 -4.74
CA SER A 125 3.65 -11.44 -5.76
C SER A 125 4.73 -11.47 -6.83
N MET A 126 5.10 -10.32 -7.40
CA MET A 126 6.08 -10.27 -8.48
C MET A 126 7.44 -10.78 -8.03
N ILE A 127 7.95 -10.27 -6.93
CA ILE A 127 9.26 -10.69 -6.42
C ILE A 127 9.21 -12.14 -5.92
N GLY A 128 8.15 -12.51 -5.20
CA GLY A 128 8.03 -13.81 -4.58
C GLY A 128 7.85 -14.98 -5.56
N TYR A 129 7.37 -14.72 -6.77
CA TYR A 129 7.08 -15.77 -7.76
C TYR A 129 7.93 -15.71 -9.03
N LEU A 130 8.58 -14.58 -9.33
CA LEU A 130 9.48 -14.49 -10.49
C LEU A 130 10.91 -14.91 -10.17
N PHE A 131 11.29 -14.85 -8.89
CA PHE A 131 12.65 -15.19 -8.45
C PHE A 131 12.62 -16.39 -7.51
N ASP A 132 13.75 -17.09 -7.43
CA ASP A 132 13.92 -18.26 -6.56
C ASP A 132 15.30 -18.30 -5.86
N ARG A 133 15.61 -19.42 -5.19
CA ARG A 133 16.86 -19.59 -4.43
C ARG A 133 18.14 -19.49 -5.27
N HIS A 134 18.04 -19.51 -6.58
CA HIS A 134 19.18 -19.40 -7.50
C HIS A 134 19.46 -17.96 -7.93
N ASP A 135 18.58 -17.03 -7.55
CA ASP A 135 18.70 -15.63 -7.88
C ASP A 135 19.35 -14.83 -6.76
N LEU A 136 19.95 -13.70 -7.14
CA LEU A 136 20.44 -12.66 -6.23
C LEU A 136 19.59 -11.41 -6.38
N ILE A 137 19.05 -10.92 -5.27
CA ILE A 137 18.30 -9.67 -5.24
C ILE A 137 19.10 -8.63 -4.45
N VAL A 138 19.63 -7.66 -5.17
CA VAL A 138 20.29 -6.48 -4.60
C VAL A 138 19.23 -5.44 -4.28
N HIS A 139 19.22 -4.92 -3.06
CA HIS A 139 18.19 -3.99 -2.63
C HIS A 139 18.73 -2.90 -1.73
N ASP A 140 18.09 -1.73 -1.80
CA ASP A 140 18.33 -0.63 -0.85
C ASP A 140 17.95 -1.05 0.57
N TRP A 141 18.75 -0.64 1.57
CA TRP A 141 18.50 -0.91 2.99
C TRP A 141 17.15 -0.36 3.47
N LEU A 142 16.68 0.75 2.88
CA LEU A 142 15.40 1.39 3.18
C LEU A 142 14.27 0.94 2.24
N ALA A 143 14.47 -0.13 1.46
CA ALA A 143 13.42 -0.66 0.60
C ALA A 143 12.12 -0.93 1.38
N HIS A 144 11.00 -0.65 0.75
CA HIS A 144 9.68 -0.84 1.38
C HIS A 144 9.49 -2.30 1.83
N ASN A 145 8.82 -2.50 2.95
CA ASN A 145 8.66 -3.84 3.55
C ASN A 145 8.01 -4.86 2.61
N SER A 146 7.17 -4.46 1.65
CA SER A 146 6.60 -5.38 0.65
C SER A 146 7.66 -6.00 -0.27
N ILE A 147 8.74 -5.26 -0.58
CA ILE A 147 9.89 -5.78 -1.31
C ILE A 147 10.59 -6.84 -0.45
N MET A 148 10.82 -6.53 0.83
CA MET A 148 11.43 -7.47 1.77
C MET A 148 10.61 -8.75 1.96
N GLU A 149 9.29 -8.64 1.99
CA GLU A 149 8.40 -9.81 2.05
C GLU A 149 8.46 -10.64 0.76
N GLY A 150 8.49 -9.97 -0.40
CA GLY A 150 8.67 -10.64 -1.69
C GLY A 150 10.00 -11.40 -1.76
N ILE A 151 11.11 -10.78 -1.35
CA ILE A 151 12.42 -11.42 -1.29
C ILE A 151 12.41 -12.65 -0.36
N ARG A 152 11.75 -12.52 0.80
CA ARG A 152 11.64 -13.64 1.73
C ARG A 152 10.81 -14.79 1.14
N LEU A 153 9.76 -14.48 0.41
CA LEU A 153 8.90 -15.48 -0.24
C LEU A 153 9.63 -16.21 -1.37
N SER A 154 10.43 -15.51 -2.18
CA SER A 154 11.20 -16.09 -3.28
C SER A 154 12.26 -17.08 -2.81
N GLY A 155 12.81 -16.90 -1.62
CA GLY A 155 13.97 -17.65 -1.13
C GLY A 155 15.29 -17.24 -1.79
N ALA A 156 15.31 -16.18 -2.60
CA ALA A 156 16.50 -15.67 -3.25
C ALA A 156 17.54 -15.16 -2.23
N THR A 157 18.81 -15.20 -2.64
CA THR A 157 19.88 -14.56 -1.87
C THR A 157 19.68 -13.05 -1.92
N ARG A 158 19.76 -12.39 -0.75
CA ARG A 158 19.62 -10.95 -0.68
C ARG A 158 20.93 -10.26 -0.36
N LEU A 159 21.18 -9.14 -1.02
CA LEU A 159 22.33 -8.29 -0.77
C LEU A 159 21.86 -6.85 -0.56
N PRO A 160 21.83 -6.36 0.69
CA PRO A 160 21.47 -4.97 0.96
C PRO A 160 22.66 -4.04 0.72
N PHE A 161 22.39 -2.86 0.16
CA PHE A 161 23.33 -1.74 0.16
C PHE A 161 22.75 -0.55 0.92
N PHE A 162 23.63 0.32 1.45
CA PHE A 162 23.19 1.50 2.19
C PHE A 162 22.48 2.50 1.26
N HIS A 163 21.47 3.16 1.79
CA HIS A 163 20.67 4.10 1.03
C HIS A 163 21.55 5.16 0.34
N GLN A 164 21.38 5.27 -0.99
CA GLN A 164 22.15 6.18 -1.85
C GLN A 164 23.68 5.92 -1.90
N ASP A 165 24.14 4.76 -1.47
CA ASP A 165 25.55 4.36 -1.59
C ASP A 165 25.79 3.64 -2.93
N TRP A 166 26.00 4.42 -3.97
CA TRP A 166 26.21 3.92 -5.33
C TRP A 166 27.54 3.19 -5.50
N ASN A 167 28.57 3.57 -4.73
CA ASN A 167 29.86 2.88 -4.77
C ASN A 167 29.74 1.44 -4.29
N ARG A 168 28.94 1.22 -3.27
CA ARG A 168 28.68 -0.11 -2.72
C ARG A 168 27.76 -0.95 -3.59
N LEU A 169 27.02 -0.33 -4.49
CA LEU A 169 26.18 -1.04 -5.46
C LEU A 169 27.01 -1.61 -6.60
N ASP A 170 28.12 -0.95 -6.94
CA ASP A 170 29.00 -1.36 -8.04
C ASP A 170 30.04 -2.44 -7.63
N GLU A 171 30.24 -2.67 -6.32
CA GLU A 171 31.07 -3.75 -5.77
C GLU A 171 30.33 -5.10 -5.80
#